data_74a65d9542d9ba514be9974b85826386
#
_entry.id   74a65d9542d9ba514be9974b85826386
#
_cell.length_a   1.000
_cell.length_b   1.000
_cell.length_c   1.000
_cell.angle_alpha   90.00
_cell.angle_beta   90.00
_cell.angle_gamma   90.00
#
_symmetry.space_group_name_H-M   'P 1'
#
loop_
_entity.id
_entity.type
_entity.pdbx_description
1 polymer ?
#
loop_
_entity_poly.entity_id
_entity_poly.type
_entity_poly.pdbx_seq_one_letter_code
_entity_poly.pdbx_strand_id
1 'polypeptide(L)'
;MNKLKILDIDLNVARKLGINKVKKYCILPIKEESNKVIVFASKDITDNKEEIEFIFNKKVEIFKVSEEEIEDLIYKSFLGEQENLVEIILSKSIYEIASDIHFEPQREDIIIRIRIDGILVPFAKIKNQEYQKILSQIKVLGNMDITERRKPQDGKAYIKLGDKDYDLRLSTIPIVYGEKLVIRILYGEIFNHDINNLNLSTFQREKLNKMISMKNGLILINGPTGSGKSTTLYSILKEINKNDVNITTLEDPVEVLIKGINQVSLNKKANITFATGLRSILRQDPDILMIGEIRDEETASMAVTASLTGHKVYSTIHTKTPKEVFFRLEDMGVKSYLIKDSLIGIISQRLIKTLCNKCKGIYKEVKINDKFITSYKANGCIYCNYTGYRGRKSVSAVVYIDEKIKILISNIFQEIKELSNEEMILNLRYLIENGFITVDDYNRFLIEEGLNYEKNRIII
;
A
#
# COMPACT_ATOMS: atom_id res chain seq x y z
N MET A 1 -1.80 -10.97 -28.10
CA MET A 1 -3.04 -11.56 -27.55
C MET A 1 -3.31 -10.88 -26.21
N ASN A 2 -4.50 -10.30 -26.02
CA ASN A 2 -4.88 -9.77 -24.71
C ASN A 2 -4.90 -10.92 -23.71
N LYS A 3 -4.14 -10.81 -22.61
CA LYS A 3 -4.17 -11.79 -21.53
C LYS A 3 -5.57 -11.78 -20.91
N LEU A 4 -6.28 -12.88 -20.99
CA LEU A 4 -7.61 -13.02 -20.41
C LEU A 4 -7.52 -12.98 -18.87
N LYS A 5 -8.46 -12.26 -18.26
CA LYS A 5 -8.57 -12.11 -16.81
C LYS A 5 -9.76 -12.91 -16.32
N ILE A 6 -9.78 -13.26 -15.04
CA ILE A 6 -10.92 -13.90 -14.37
C ILE A 6 -12.25 -13.14 -14.62
N LEU A 7 -12.18 -11.84 -14.87
CA LEU A 7 -13.33 -10.99 -15.15
C LEU A 7 -14.05 -11.37 -16.44
N ASP A 8 -13.36 -11.97 -17.40
CA ASP A 8 -13.89 -12.36 -18.71
C ASP A 8 -14.59 -13.73 -18.69
N ILE A 9 -14.55 -14.44 -17.56
CA ILE A 9 -15.10 -15.79 -17.40
C ILE A 9 -16.55 -15.72 -16.91
N ASP A 10 -17.46 -16.39 -17.62
CA ASP A 10 -18.81 -16.67 -17.14
C ASP A 10 -18.77 -17.91 -16.24
N LEU A 11 -19.06 -17.73 -14.94
CA LEU A 11 -19.04 -18.83 -13.97
C LEU A 11 -20.08 -19.91 -14.24
N ASN A 12 -21.23 -19.60 -14.86
CA ASN A 12 -22.22 -20.61 -15.21
C ASN A 12 -21.68 -21.53 -16.30
N VAL A 13 -20.98 -20.96 -17.26
CA VAL A 13 -20.31 -21.70 -18.34
C VAL A 13 -19.12 -22.49 -17.81
N ALA A 14 -18.25 -21.83 -17.03
CA ALA A 14 -17.04 -22.45 -16.47
C ALA A 14 -17.36 -23.68 -15.60
N ARG A 15 -18.40 -23.61 -14.77
CA ARG A 15 -18.78 -24.66 -13.82
C ARG A 15 -19.68 -25.75 -14.42
N LYS A 16 -20.16 -25.59 -15.64
CA LYS A 16 -21.07 -26.56 -16.33
C LYS A 16 -20.44 -27.95 -16.50
N LEU A 17 -19.12 -28.02 -16.68
CA LEU A 17 -18.37 -29.29 -16.75
C LEU A 17 -18.09 -29.94 -15.40
N GLY A 18 -18.19 -29.19 -14.31
CA GLY A 18 -17.76 -29.60 -12.98
C GLY A 18 -16.24 -29.62 -12.80
N ILE A 19 -15.79 -29.37 -11.55
CA ILE A 19 -14.37 -29.20 -11.21
C ILE A 19 -13.51 -30.42 -11.57
N ASN A 20 -14.05 -31.64 -11.41
CA ASN A 20 -13.31 -32.88 -11.65
C ASN A 20 -12.91 -33.03 -13.13
N LYS A 21 -13.83 -32.76 -14.06
CA LYS A 21 -13.54 -32.81 -15.49
C LYS A 21 -12.62 -31.70 -15.93
N VAL A 22 -12.87 -30.49 -15.44
CA VAL A 22 -12.05 -29.30 -15.72
C VAL A 22 -10.60 -29.53 -15.31
N LYS A 23 -10.34 -30.08 -14.12
CA LYS A 23 -9.00 -30.43 -13.65
C LYS A 23 -8.38 -31.60 -14.44
N LYS A 24 -9.15 -32.67 -14.66
CA LYS A 24 -8.67 -33.87 -15.35
C LYS A 24 -8.21 -33.55 -16.77
N TYR A 25 -8.95 -32.76 -17.50
CA TYR A 25 -8.66 -32.42 -18.90
C TYR A 25 -7.76 -31.17 -19.03
N CYS A 26 -7.47 -30.47 -17.93
CA CYS A 26 -6.75 -29.18 -17.93
C CYS A 26 -7.40 -28.17 -18.90
N ILE A 27 -8.72 -28.00 -18.79
CA ILE A 27 -9.54 -27.12 -19.62
C ILE A 27 -10.43 -26.22 -18.77
N LEU A 28 -10.82 -25.08 -19.30
CA LEU A 28 -11.80 -24.20 -18.67
C LEU A 28 -12.70 -23.57 -19.74
N PRO A 29 -14.00 -23.92 -19.79
CA PRO A 29 -14.96 -23.17 -20.57
C PRO A 29 -15.09 -21.75 -20.00
N ILE A 30 -15.03 -20.74 -20.85
CA ILE A 30 -15.01 -19.35 -20.39
C ILE A 30 -16.24 -18.55 -20.81
N LYS A 31 -16.80 -18.86 -21.99
CA LYS A 31 -17.93 -18.13 -22.55
C LYS A 31 -18.70 -19.01 -23.51
N GLU A 32 -20.01 -18.88 -23.51
CA GLU A 32 -20.94 -19.52 -24.46
C GLU A 32 -21.48 -18.46 -25.42
N GLU A 33 -21.35 -18.70 -26.73
CA GLU A 33 -21.88 -17.88 -27.81
C GLU A 33 -23.00 -18.65 -28.53
N SER A 34 -23.67 -18.04 -29.52
CA SER A 34 -24.83 -18.66 -30.17
C SER A 34 -24.54 -20.07 -30.75
N ASN A 35 -23.39 -20.25 -31.40
CA ASN A 35 -23.06 -21.50 -32.10
C ASN A 35 -21.79 -22.20 -31.56
N LYS A 36 -21.11 -21.62 -30.58
CA LYS A 36 -19.87 -22.18 -30.06
C LYS A 36 -19.68 -21.90 -28.56
N VAL A 37 -18.86 -22.73 -27.93
CA VAL A 37 -18.33 -22.49 -26.61
C VAL A 37 -16.83 -22.25 -26.72
N ILE A 38 -16.34 -21.19 -26.05
CA ILE A 38 -14.92 -20.85 -25.98
C ILE A 38 -14.31 -21.54 -24.78
N VAL A 39 -13.25 -22.32 -25.02
CA VAL A 39 -12.59 -23.14 -24.00
C VAL A 39 -11.09 -22.86 -24.00
N PHE A 40 -10.53 -22.63 -22.83
CA PHE A 40 -9.10 -22.62 -22.63
C PHE A 40 -8.58 -24.01 -22.32
N ALA A 41 -7.43 -24.36 -22.88
CA ALA A 41 -6.77 -25.63 -22.66
C ALA A 41 -5.26 -25.47 -22.63
N SER A 42 -4.58 -26.19 -21.71
CA SER A 42 -3.11 -26.27 -21.70
C SER A 42 -2.58 -27.47 -22.48
N LYS A 43 -3.41 -28.49 -22.67
CA LYS A 43 -3.08 -29.73 -23.38
C LYS A 43 -3.94 -29.87 -24.64
N ASP A 44 -3.55 -30.79 -25.50
CA ASP A 44 -4.41 -31.19 -26.62
C ASP A 44 -5.64 -31.91 -26.05
N ILE A 45 -6.83 -31.47 -26.48
CA ILE A 45 -8.12 -31.99 -26.02
C ILE A 45 -8.91 -32.69 -27.12
N THR A 46 -8.22 -33.12 -28.19
CA THR A 46 -8.87 -33.76 -29.36
C THR A 46 -9.76 -34.93 -28.92
N ASP A 47 -9.28 -35.78 -27.99
CA ASP A 47 -9.99 -36.93 -27.46
C ASP A 47 -11.20 -36.56 -26.57
N ASN A 48 -11.26 -35.35 -26.03
CA ASN A 48 -12.32 -34.92 -25.13
C ASN A 48 -13.26 -33.89 -25.78
N LYS A 49 -12.95 -33.47 -27.00
CA LYS A 49 -13.69 -32.42 -27.70
C LYS A 49 -15.17 -32.79 -27.91
N GLU A 50 -15.44 -34.01 -28.36
CA GLU A 50 -16.81 -34.48 -28.59
C GLU A 50 -17.63 -34.50 -27.30
N GLU A 51 -17.06 -34.88 -26.18
CA GLU A 51 -17.74 -34.85 -24.88
C GLU A 51 -18.14 -33.40 -24.48
N ILE A 52 -17.24 -32.43 -24.69
CA ILE A 52 -17.50 -31.03 -24.38
C ILE A 52 -18.58 -30.48 -25.32
N GLU A 53 -18.48 -30.77 -26.63
CA GLU A 53 -19.50 -30.38 -27.65
C GLU A 53 -20.87 -30.96 -27.31
N PHE A 54 -20.92 -32.20 -26.83
CA PHE A 54 -22.17 -32.82 -26.38
C PHE A 54 -22.77 -32.13 -25.16
N ILE A 55 -21.96 -31.82 -24.14
CA ILE A 55 -22.43 -31.15 -22.91
C ILE A 55 -22.98 -29.75 -23.20
N PHE A 56 -22.33 -29.01 -24.09
CA PHE A 56 -22.76 -27.66 -24.46
C PHE A 56 -23.74 -27.61 -25.61
N ASN A 57 -23.91 -28.71 -26.34
CA ASN A 57 -24.65 -28.79 -27.62
C ASN A 57 -24.19 -27.73 -28.64
N LYS A 58 -22.87 -27.47 -28.68
CA LYS A 58 -22.22 -26.42 -29.49
C LYS A 58 -20.82 -26.84 -29.87
N LYS A 59 -20.32 -26.27 -30.98
CA LYS A 59 -18.91 -26.47 -31.38
C LYS A 59 -17.94 -25.85 -30.37
N VAL A 60 -16.82 -26.52 -30.15
CA VAL A 60 -15.76 -26.06 -29.25
C VAL A 60 -14.70 -25.25 -30.01
N GLU A 61 -14.46 -24.03 -29.61
CA GLU A 61 -13.30 -23.22 -30.03
C GLU A 61 -12.26 -23.20 -28.91
N ILE A 62 -11.05 -23.67 -29.23
CA ILE A 62 -9.99 -23.90 -28.24
C ILE A 62 -8.96 -22.79 -28.34
N PHE A 63 -8.63 -22.18 -27.20
CA PHE A 63 -7.51 -21.26 -27.06
C PHE A 63 -6.45 -21.90 -26.16
N LYS A 64 -5.21 -22.00 -26.68
CA LYS A 64 -4.11 -22.60 -25.96
C LYS A 64 -3.52 -21.60 -24.96
N VAL A 65 -3.36 -22.04 -23.70
CA VAL A 65 -2.76 -21.28 -22.60
C VAL A 65 -1.72 -22.14 -21.90
N SER A 66 -0.87 -21.53 -21.06
CA SER A 66 0.08 -22.30 -20.24
C SER A 66 -0.63 -23.11 -19.16
N GLU A 67 0.01 -24.17 -18.68
CA GLU A 67 -0.52 -25.02 -17.60
C GLU A 67 -0.71 -24.19 -16.32
N GLU A 68 0.24 -23.34 -16.00
CA GLU A 68 0.18 -22.40 -14.87
C GLU A 68 -1.02 -21.44 -14.96
N GLU A 69 -1.28 -20.89 -16.15
CA GLU A 69 -2.41 -19.97 -16.36
C GLU A 69 -3.76 -20.65 -16.20
N ILE A 70 -3.91 -21.86 -16.72
CA ILE A 70 -5.20 -22.57 -16.63
C ILE A 70 -5.49 -23.04 -15.21
N GLU A 71 -4.48 -23.49 -14.47
CA GLU A 71 -4.61 -23.89 -13.06
C GLU A 71 -5.05 -22.72 -12.20
N ASP A 72 -4.46 -21.53 -12.39
CA ASP A 72 -4.82 -20.30 -11.68
C ASP A 72 -6.28 -19.89 -12.00
N LEU A 73 -6.67 -19.93 -13.27
CA LEU A 73 -8.05 -19.60 -13.68
C LEU A 73 -9.08 -20.62 -13.17
N ILE A 74 -8.77 -21.91 -13.19
CA ILE A 74 -9.62 -22.96 -12.62
C ILE A 74 -9.80 -22.72 -11.12
N TYR A 75 -8.70 -22.51 -10.40
CA TYR A 75 -8.77 -22.21 -8.98
C TYR A 75 -9.69 -21.00 -8.69
N LYS A 76 -9.48 -19.90 -9.38
CA LYS A 76 -10.25 -18.65 -9.20
C LYS A 76 -11.73 -18.78 -9.57
N SER A 77 -12.05 -19.64 -10.54
CA SER A 77 -13.45 -19.87 -11.00
C SER A 77 -14.23 -20.81 -10.07
N PHE A 78 -13.54 -21.74 -9.40
CA PHE A 78 -14.16 -22.71 -8.49
C PHE A 78 -13.90 -22.40 -7.01
N LEU A 79 -13.33 -21.24 -6.70
CA LEU A 79 -13.05 -20.83 -5.33
C LEU A 79 -14.32 -20.87 -4.45
N GLY A 80 -15.45 -20.41 -4.96
CA GLY A 80 -16.70 -20.35 -4.22
C GLY A 80 -17.27 -21.71 -3.80
N GLU A 81 -16.82 -22.81 -4.39
CA GLU A 81 -17.24 -24.18 -4.05
C GLU A 81 -16.41 -24.81 -2.92
N GLN A 82 -15.40 -24.08 -2.41
CA GLN A 82 -14.54 -24.57 -1.32
C GLN A 82 -15.23 -24.44 0.03
N GLU A 83 -14.94 -25.37 0.94
CA GLU A 83 -15.21 -25.21 2.36
C GLU A 83 -14.28 -24.16 2.98
N ASN A 84 -14.69 -23.52 4.08
CA ASN A 84 -13.91 -22.48 4.79
C ASN A 84 -13.47 -21.31 3.90
N LEU A 85 -14.36 -20.87 3.01
CA LEU A 85 -14.08 -19.88 1.98
C LEU A 85 -13.48 -18.57 2.52
N VAL A 86 -13.94 -18.10 3.69
CA VAL A 86 -13.41 -16.89 4.34
C VAL A 86 -11.94 -17.07 4.68
N GLU A 87 -11.57 -18.19 5.31
CA GLU A 87 -10.20 -18.49 5.70
C GLU A 87 -9.27 -18.60 4.49
N ILE A 88 -9.74 -19.25 3.42
CA ILE A 88 -8.98 -19.39 2.17
C ILE A 88 -8.71 -18.03 1.54
N ILE A 89 -9.72 -17.17 1.45
CA ILE A 89 -9.57 -15.83 0.85
C ILE A 89 -8.61 -14.99 1.70
N LEU A 90 -8.77 -15.00 3.03
CA LEU A 90 -7.89 -14.26 3.93
C LEU A 90 -6.45 -14.77 3.87
N SER A 91 -6.23 -16.09 3.98
CA SER A 91 -4.89 -16.69 3.94
C SER A 91 -4.16 -16.37 2.65
N LYS A 92 -4.84 -16.50 1.48
CA LYS A 92 -4.22 -16.15 0.20
C LYS A 92 -3.96 -14.66 0.05
N SER A 93 -4.90 -13.81 0.49
CA SER A 93 -4.71 -12.36 0.44
C SER A 93 -3.55 -11.91 1.33
N ILE A 94 -3.38 -12.55 2.50
CA ILE A 94 -2.26 -12.32 3.40
C ILE A 94 -0.94 -12.82 2.79
N TYR A 95 -0.94 -14.00 2.18
CA TYR A 95 0.24 -14.51 1.47
C TYR A 95 0.70 -13.56 0.35
N GLU A 96 -0.24 -12.94 -0.37
CA GLU A 96 0.03 -11.94 -1.40
C GLU A 96 0.36 -10.54 -0.83
N ILE A 97 0.37 -10.38 0.49
CA ILE A 97 0.60 -9.11 1.19
C ILE A 97 -0.40 -8.02 0.71
N ALA A 98 -1.66 -8.41 0.55
CA ALA A 98 -2.70 -7.48 0.14
C ALA A 98 -3.09 -6.54 1.28
N SER A 99 -3.17 -5.24 1.03
CA SER A 99 -3.63 -4.26 2.04
C SER A 99 -5.14 -4.30 2.24
N ASP A 100 -5.91 -4.56 1.18
CA ASP A 100 -7.37 -4.57 1.24
C ASP A 100 -7.94 -5.69 0.36
N ILE A 101 -9.06 -6.27 0.80
CA ILE A 101 -9.88 -7.21 0.02
C ILE A 101 -11.22 -6.55 -0.23
N HIS A 102 -11.63 -6.47 -1.49
CA HIS A 102 -12.89 -5.89 -1.92
C HIS A 102 -13.82 -6.98 -2.45
N PHE A 103 -15.00 -7.09 -1.90
CA PHE A 103 -16.09 -7.90 -2.44
C PHE A 103 -17.10 -6.95 -3.08
N GLU A 104 -17.26 -7.05 -4.39
CA GLU A 104 -18.01 -6.09 -5.20
C GLU A 104 -19.15 -6.78 -5.92
N PRO A 105 -20.38 -6.74 -5.37
CA PRO A 105 -21.57 -7.25 -6.03
C PRO A 105 -21.80 -6.61 -7.40
N GLN A 106 -21.99 -7.47 -8.39
CA GLN A 106 -22.44 -7.15 -9.73
C GLN A 106 -23.82 -7.76 -9.96
N ARG A 107 -24.37 -7.60 -11.16
CA ARG A 107 -25.71 -8.10 -11.49
C ARG A 107 -25.86 -9.60 -11.28
N GLU A 108 -24.87 -10.39 -11.67
CA GLU A 108 -24.93 -11.86 -11.66
C GLU A 108 -23.98 -12.51 -10.67
N ASP A 109 -22.81 -11.94 -10.50
CA ASP A 109 -21.69 -12.47 -9.71
C ASP A 109 -21.12 -11.42 -8.76
N ILE A 110 -20.28 -11.88 -7.86
CA ILE A 110 -19.47 -11.02 -6.99
C ILE A 110 -18.04 -11.06 -7.46
N ILE A 111 -17.46 -9.90 -7.74
CA ILE A 111 -16.05 -9.77 -8.07
C ILE A 111 -15.26 -9.57 -6.78
N ILE A 112 -14.26 -10.41 -6.55
CA ILE A 112 -13.30 -10.24 -5.46
C ILE A 112 -12.04 -9.63 -6.06
N ARG A 113 -11.63 -8.47 -5.53
CA ARG A 113 -10.36 -7.84 -5.88
C ARG A 113 -9.53 -7.63 -4.63
N ILE A 114 -8.24 -7.76 -4.76
CA ILE A 114 -7.29 -7.48 -3.68
C ILE A 114 -6.39 -6.32 -4.07
N ARG A 115 -5.98 -5.52 -3.07
CA ARG A 115 -5.06 -4.41 -3.31
C ARG A 115 -3.65 -4.83 -2.92
N ILE A 116 -2.77 -4.94 -3.90
CA ILE A 116 -1.35 -5.27 -3.73
C ILE A 116 -0.53 -4.08 -4.22
N ASP A 117 0.40 -3.58 -3.41
CA ASP A 117 1.26 -2.45 -3.75
C ASP A 117 0.49 -1.22 -4.29
N GLY A 118 -0.71 -0.98 -3.76
CA GLY A 118 -1.61 0.10 -4.14
C GLY A 118 -2.46 -0.17 -5.39
N ILE A 119 -2.24 -1.30 -6.11
CA ILE A 119 -3.01 -1.67 -7.31
C ILE A 119 -4.11 -2.65 -6.91
N LEU A 120 -5.35 -2.40 -7.38
CA LEU A 120 -6.44 -3.37 -7.32
C LEU A 120 -6.29 -4.39 -8.44
N VAL A 121 -6.12 -5.66 -8.06
CA VAL A 121 -6.03 -6.77 -9.01
C VAL A 121 -7.22 -7.72 -8.81
N PRO A 122 -7.79 -8.29 -9.90
CA PRO A 122 -8.83 -9.30 -9.80
C PRO A 122 -8.27 -10.55 -9.11
N PHE A 123 -9.00 -11.04 -8.09
CA PHE A 123 -8.60 -12.20 -7.32
C PHE A 123 -9.46 -13.43 -7.66
N ALA A 124 -10.79 -13.29 -7.62
CA ALA A 124 -11.74 -14.35 -7.93
C ALA A 124 -13.11 -13.80 -8.31
N LYS A 125 -13.97 -14.68 -8.81
CA LYS A 125 -15.43 -14.47 -8.95
C LYS A 125 -16.17 -15.55 -8.19
N ILE A 126 -17.24 -15.18 -7.51
CA ILE A 126 -18.11 -16.09 -6.77
C ILE A 126 -19.58 -15.79 -7.04
N LYS A 127 -20.46 -16.75 -6.76
CA LYS A 127 -21.91 -16.57 -6.86
C LYS A 127 -22.46 -15.80 -5.67
N ASN A 128 -23.61 -15.16 -5.86
CA ASN A 128 -24.26 -14.39 -4.80
C ASN A 128 -24.55 -15.25 -3.56
N GLN A 129 -24.98 -16.49 -3.73
CA GLN A 129 -25.26 -17.39 -2.60
C GLN A 129 -24.02 -17.69 -1.74
N GLU A 130 -22.87 -17.86 -2.39
CA GLU A 130 -21.56 -18.06 -1.73
C GLU A 130 -21.16 -16.79 -0.95
N TYR A 131 -21.38 -15.63 -1.57
CA TYR A 131 -21.08 -14.34 -0.94
C TYR A 131 -21.94 -14.05 0.30
N GLN A 132 -23.22 -14.37 0.30
CA GLN A 132 -24.08 -14.15 1.45
C GLN A 132 -23.57 -14.92 2.70
N LYS A 133 -22.98 -16.10 2.51
CA LYS A 133 -22.35 -16.86 3.59
C LYS A 133 -21.11 -16.13 4.11
N ILE A 134 -20.23 -15.66 3.21
CA ILE A 134 -19.05 -14.87 3.58
C ILE A 134 -19.44 -13.62 4.33
N LEU A 135 -20.39 -12.85 3.79
CA LEU A 135 -20.81 -11.57 4.38
C LEU A 135 -21.36 -11.77 5.80
N SER A 136 -22.18 -12.81 6.01
CA SER A 136 -22.70 -13.13 7.33
C SER A 136 -21.60 -13.51 8.31
N GLN A 137 -20.65 -14.36 7.91
CA GLN A 137 -19.51 -14.74 8.73
C GLN A 137 -18.64 -13.54 9.10
N ILE A 138 -18.35 -12.67 8.15
CA ILE A 138 -17.53 -11.46 8.38
C ILE A 138 -18.26 -10.47 9.28
N LYS A 139 -19.59 -10.29 9.13
CA LYS A 139 -20.38 -9.45 10.03
C LYS A 139 -20.34 -9.97 11.47
N VAL A 140 -20.45 -11.29 11.67
CA VAL A 140 -20.30 -11.90 13.00
C VAL A 140 -18.92 -11.63 13.59
N LEU A 141 -17.87 -11.90 12.82
CA LEU A 141 -16.49 -11.68 13.26
C LEU A 141 -16.22 -10.21 13.64
N GLY A 142 -16.87 -9.29 12.94
CA GLY A 142 -16.70 -7.84 13.14
C GLY A 142 -17.67 -7.22 14.14
N ASN A 143 -18.49 -8.00 14.86
CA ASN A 143 -19.56 -7.52 15.73
C ASN A 143 -20.52 -6.53 15.03
N MET A 144 -20.83 -6.79 13.75
CA MET A 144 -21.78 -6.03 12.95
C MET A 144 -23.16 -6.72 12.95
N ASP A 145 -24.22 -5.95 12.70
CA ASP A 145 -25.57 -6.48 12.57
C ASP A 145 -25.76 -7.24 11.25
N ILE A 146 -26.05 -8.55 11.34
CA ILE A 146 -26.27 -9.42 10.18
C ILE A 146 -27.58 -9.07 9.44
N THR A 147 -28.56 -8.56 10.20
CA THR A 147 -29.90 -8.27 9.67
C THR A 147 -29.99 -6.92 8.97
N GLU A 148 -29.17 -5.95 9.38
CA GLU A 148 -29.12 -4.63 8.76
C GLU A 148 -28.34 -4.67 7.45
N ARG A 149 -29.00 -4.32 6.34
CA ARG A 149 -28.46 -4.35 4.98
C ARG A 149 -28.59 -3.01 4.25
N ARG A 150 -29.22 -2.02 4.90
CA ARG A 150 -29.55 -0.72 4.30
C ARG A 150 -28.66 0.41 4.78
N LYS A 151 -27.86 0.16 5.81
CA LYS A 151 -26.96 1.17 6.39
C LYS A 151 -25.51 0.71 6.29
N PRO A 152 -24.56 1.65 6.12
CA PRO A 152 -23.14 1.34 6.27
C PRO A 152 -22.83 0.83 7.68
N GLN A 153 -21.92 -0.13 7.78
CA GLN A 153 -21.44 -0.65 9.05
C GLN A 153 -19.92 -0.79 9.02
N ASP A 154 -19.30 -0.49 10.14
CA ASP A 154 -17.87 -0.69 10.36
C ASP A 154 -17.67 -1.67 11.52
N GLY A 155 -16.67 -2.56 11.39
CA GLY A 155 -16.34 -3.56 12.37
C GLY A 155 -14.83 -3.77 12.48
N LYS A 156 -14.44 -4.49 13.53
CA LYS A 156 -13.06 -4.94 13.76
C LYS A 156 -13.08 -6.42 14.10
N ALA A 157 -12.14 -7.16 13.56
CA ALA A 157 -11.96 -8.57 13.88
C ALA A 157 -10.47 -8.87 14.08
N TYR A 158 -10.20 -9.82 14.95
CA TYR A 158 -8.86 -10.39 15.16
C TYR A 158 -8.90 -11.82 14.67
N ILE A 159 -7.97 -12.19 13.83
CA ILE A 159 -7.86 -13.55 13.31
C ILE A 159 -6.46 -14.09 13.52
N LYS A 160 -6.37 -15.36 13.83
CA LYS A 160 -5.09 -16.08 13.89
C LYS A 160 -4.96 -16.96 12.65
N LEU A 161 -3.88 -16.79 11.89
CA LEU A 161 -3.55 -17.63 10.74
C LEU A 161 -2.13 -18.16 10.91
N GLY A 162 -2.02 -19.48 11.13
CA GLY A 162 -0.79 -20.09 11.61
C GLY A 162 -0.40 -19.54 12.98
N ASP A 163 0.84 -19.13 13.15
CA ASP A 163 1.35 -18.56 14.42
C ASP A 163 1.24 -17.03 14.50
N LYS A 164 0.57 -16.39 13.54
CA LYS A 164 0.50 -14.92 13.46
C LYS A 164 -0.92 -14.41 13.65
N ASP A 165 -1.02 -13.31 14.39
CA ASP A 165 -2.27 -12.59 14.61
C ASP A 165 -2.39 -11.42 13.62
N TYR A 166 -3.61 -11.23 13.09
CA TYR A 166 -3.93 -10.15 12.15
C TYR A 166 -5.13 -9.37 12.67
N ASP A 167 -5.00 -8.05 12.67
CA ASP A 167 -6.12 -7.13 12.91
C ASP A 167 -6.79 -6.82 11.57
N LEU A 168 -8.10 -6.95 11.51
CA LEU A 168 -8.92 -6.67 10.34
C LEU A 168 -9.85 -5.51 10.63
N ARG A 169 -9.88 -4.53 9.74
CA ARG A 169 -10.93 -3.52 9.70
C ARG A 169 -11.91 -3.84 8.60
N LEU A 170 -13.16 -3.88 8.96
CA LEU A 170 -14.26 -4.32 8.11
C LEU A 170 -15.18 -3.15 7.86
N SER A 171 -15.58 -2.94 6.62
CA SER A 171 -16.55 -1.91 6.27
C SER A 171 -17.52 -2.45 5.23
N THR A 172 -18.83 -2.29 5.48
CA THR A 172 -19.88 -2.63 4.53
C THR A 172 -20.65 -1.38 4.14
N ILE A 173 -21.09 -1.33 2.89
CA ILE A 173 -21.95 -0.26 2.38
C ILE A 173 -22.97 -0.83 1.39
N PRO A 174 -24.25 -0.45 1.50
CA PRO A 174 -25.26 -0.81 0.51
C PRO A 174 -24.91 -0.20 -0.86
N ILE A 175 -25.01 -1.02 -1.90
CA ILE A 175 -24.89 -0.60 -3.31
C ILE A 175 -26.06 -1.18 -4.12
N VAL A 176 -26.18 -0.80 -5.39
CA VAL A 176 -27.31 -1.21 -6.25
C VAL A 176 -27.52 -2.72 -6.29
N TYR A 177 -26.45 -3.51 -6.31
CA TYR A 177 -26.52 -4.97 -6.44
C TYR A 177 -26.31 -5.73 -5.12
N GLY A 178 -26.43 -5.07 -3.97
CA GLY A 178 -26.27 -5.69 -2.65
C GLY A 178 -25.38 -4.89 -1.71
N GLU A 179 -24.70 -5.55 -0.78
CA GLU A 179 -23.74 -4.90 0.10
C GLU A 179 -22.31 -5.12 -0.42
N LYS A 180 -21.56 -4.04 -0.62
CA LYS A 180 -20.12 -4.11 -0.85
C LYS A 180 -19.44 -4.29 0.50
N LEU A 181 -18.46 -5.21 0.59
CA LEU A 181 -17.61 -5.41 1.75
C LEU A 181 -16.16 -5.08 1.38
N VAL A 182 -15.50 -4.36 2.27
CA VAL A 182 -14.06 -4.14 2.22
C VAL A 182 -13.43 -4.64 3.53
N ILE A 183 -12.40 -5.45 3.42
CA ILE A 183 -11.59 -5.92 4.53
C ILE A 183 -10.21 -5.30 4.38
N ARG A 184 -9.80 -4.44 5.30
CA ARG A 184 -8.42 -3.96 5.40
C ARG A 184 -7.64 -4.85 6.35
N ILE A 185 -6.49 -5.32 5.91
CA ILE A 185 -5.59 -6.18 6.66
C ILE A 185 -4.49 -5.31 7.27
N LEU A 186 -4.41 -5.30 8.60
CA LEU A 186 -3.33 -4.65 9.34
C LEU A 186 -2.30 -5.72 9.73
N TYR A 187 -1.10 -5.57 9.21
CA TYR A 187 -0.05 -6.60 9.35
C TYR A 187 0.74 -6.50 10.66
N GLY A 188 0.50 -5.48 11.47
CA GLY A 188 1.11 -5.33 12.80
C GLY A 188 2.63 -5.52 12.80
N GLU A 189 3.11 -6.35 13.72
CA GLU A 189 4.55 -6.64 13.89
C GLU A 189 5.19 -7.42 12.72
N ILE A 190 4.39 -7.90 11.76
CA ILE A 190 4.86 -8.73 10.64
C ILE A 190 5.77 -7.95 9.69
N PHE A 191 5.55 -6.63 9.55
CA PHE A 191 6.48 -5.78 8.83
C PHE A 191 7.70 -5.48 9.71
N ASN A 192 8.84 -5.99 9.27
CA ASN A 192 10.11 -5.63 9.89
C ASN A 192 10.42 -4.17 9.55
N HIS A 193 9.99 -3.26 10.44
CA HIS A 193 10.28 -1.84 10.36
C HIS A 193 11.75 -1.61 10.76
N ASP A 194 12.67 -1.97 9.86
CA ASP A 194 14.09 -1.70 10.01
C ASP A 194 14.41 -0.42 9.24
N ILE A 195 15.06 0.50 9.90
CA ILE A 195 15.49 1.78 9.33
C ILE A 195 16.46 1.57 8.14
N ASN A 196 17.16 0.41 8.08
CA ASN A 196 18.02 0.04 6.96
C ASN A 196 17.22 -0.27 5.68
N ASN A 197 15.93 -0.59 5.80
CA ASN A 197 15.03 -0.87 4.68
C ASN A 197 14.41 0.37 4.05
N LEU A 198 14.70 1.57 4.57
CA LEU A 198 14.11 2.83 4.09
C LEU A 198 14.64 3.31 2.73
N ASN A 199 15.53 2.57 2.07
CA ASN A 199 16.13 2.91 0.78
C ASN A 199 16.75 4.32 0.76
N LEU A 200 17.41 4.72 1.87
CA LEU A 200 18.14 5.97 1.97
C LEU A 200 19.58 5.79 1.47
N SER A 201 20.10 6.78 0.75
CA SER A 201 21.52 6.84 0.44
C SER A 201 22.36 7.04 1.71
N THR A 202 23.66 6.74 1.64
CA THR A 202 24.58 6.96 2.77
C THR A 202 24.50 8.39 3.30
N PHE A 203 24.47 9.37 2.41
CA PHE A 203 24.37 10.78 2.76
C PHE A 203 23.04 11.14 3.45
N GLN A 204 21.91 10.60 2.95
CA GLN A 204 20.61 10.78 3.60
C GLN A 204 20.56 10.11 4.98
N ARG A 205 21.20 8.95 5.10
CA ARG A 205 21.31 8.24 6.37
C ARG A 205 22.11 9.04 7.40
N GLU A 206 23.23 9.64 7.01
CA GLU A 206 24.01 10.52 7.86
C GLU A 206 23.20 11.71 8.37
N LYS A 207 22.43 12.36 7.48
CA LYS A 207 21.52 13.44 7.88
C LYS A 207 20.45 12.97 8.87
N LEU A 208 19.82 11.82 8.59
CA LEU A 208 18.84 11.23 9.50
C LEU A 208 19.48 10.93 10.88
N ASN A 209 20.66 10.34 10.90
CA ASN A 209 21.38 10.04 12.15
C ASN A 209 21.71 11.32 12.94
N LYS A 210 22.09 12.41 12.24
CA LYS A 210 22.28 13.73 12.90
C LYS A 210 20.98 14.21 13.55
N MET A 211 19.84 14.15 12.84
CA MET A 211 18.54 14.52 13.40
C MET A 211 18.15 13.64 14.61
N ILE A 212 18.39 12.34 14.51
CA ILE A 212 18.11 11.39 15.60
C ILE A 212 18.99 11.66 16.82
N SER A 213 20.23 12.09 16.65
CA SER A 213 21.16 12.36 17.75
C SER A 213 20.89 13.68 18.50
N MET A 214 20.10 14.60 17.93
CA MET A 214 19.72 15.85 18.63
C MET A 214 18.87 15.51 19.86
N LYS A 215 19.06 16.26 20.96
CA LYS A 215 18.32 16.01 22.20
C LYS A 215 16.83 16.36 22.10
N ASN A 216 16.53 17.49 21.46
CA ASN A 216 15.18 18.02 21.29
C ASN A 216 15.00 18.58 19.87
N GLY A 217 13.76 18.89 19.52
CA GLY A 217 13.38 19.49 18.25
C GLY A 217 12.30 18.71 17.53
N LEU A 218 11.75 19.31 16.50
CA LEU A 218 10.66 18.77 15.69
C LEU A 218 11.19 18.16 14.39
N ILE A 219 10.85 16.91 14.13
CA ILE A 219 11.14 16.20 12.87
C ILE A 219 9.80 15.89 12.20
N LEU A 220 9.60 16.35 10.97
CA LEU A 220 8.38 16.14 10.22
C LEU A 220 8.60 15.26 9.01
N ILE A 221 7.71 14.27 8.83
CA ILE A 221 7.67 13.44 7.62
C ILE A 221 6.49 13.88 6.78
N ASN A 222 6.76 14.37 5.57
CA ASN A 222 5.72 14.84 4.67
C ASN A 222 5.58 13.96 3.41
N GLY A 223 4.39 13.98 2.86
CA GLY A 223 4.04 13.25 1.65
C GLY A 223 2.54 12.92 1.59
N PRO A 224 2.04 12.47 0.43
CA PRO A 224 0.64 12.10 0.27
C PRO A 224 0.27 10.86 1.10
N THR A 225 -1.01 10.54 1.16
CA THR A 225 -1.49 9.28 1.73
C THR A 225 -0.87 8.09 0.98
N GLY A 226 -0.41 7.09 1.72
CA GLY A 226 0.23 5.91 1.15
C GLY A 226 1.68 6.10 0.70
N SER A 227 2.35 7.20 1.07
CA SER A 227 3.78 7.41 0.78
C SER A 227 4.74 6.68 1.72
N GLY A 228 4.23 5.96 2.72
CA GLY A 228 5.03 5.20 3.69
C GLY A 228 5.49 5.98 4.91
N LYS A 229 4.86 7.12 5.25
CA LYS A 229 5.21 7.98 6.41
C LYS A 229 5.20 7.21 7.72
N SER A 230 4.10 6.47 8.01
CA SER A 230 3.97 5.67 9.24
C SER A 230 5.08 4.62 9.33
N THR A 231 5.40 3.93 8.22
CA THR A 231 6.49 2.96 8.15
C THR A 231 7.82 3.59 8.54
N THR A 232 8.12 4.78 8.02
CA THR A 232 9.36 5.51 8.33
C THR A 232 9.38 5.95 9.79
N LEU A 233 8.27 6.48 10.33
CA LEU A 233 8.15 6.82 11.75
C LEU A 233 8.42 5.61 12.65
N TYR A 234 7.73 4.49 12.40
CA TYR A 234 7.91 3.28 13.19
C TYR A 234 9.33 2.71 13.10
N SER A 235 9.96 2.80 11.92
CA SER A 235 11.37 2.40 11.76
C SER A 235 12.30 3.27 12.59
N ILE A 236 12.07 4.59 12.63
CA ILE A 236 12.85 5.52 13.48
C ILE A 236 12.59 5.23 14.95
N LEU A 237 11.33 5.11 15.37
CA LEU A 237 10.97 4.83 16.75
C LEU A 237 11.59 3.52 17.25
N LYS A 238 11.59 2.48 16.42
CA LYS A 238 12.20 1.19 16.77
C LYS A 238 13.72 1.29 16.96
N GLU A 239 14.41 2.09 16.14
CA GLU A 239 15.84 2.33 16.22
C GLU A 239 16.24 3.08 17.51
N ILE A 240 15.43 4.05 17.93
CA ILE A 240 15.70 4.90 19.10
C ILE A 240 15.11 4.36 20.39
N ASN A 241 14.34 3.27 20.34
CA ASN A 241 13.71 2.65 21.49
C ASN A 241 14.73 1.90 22.35
N LYS A 242 15.21 2.55 23.40
CA LYS A 242 16.17 2.03 24.37
C LYS A 242 15.54 2.01 25.76
N ASN A 243 16.12 1.22 26.65
CA ASN A 243 15.57 1.04 28.01
C ASN A 243 15.62 2.31 28.87
N ASP A 244 16.44 3.27 28.51
CA ASP A 244 16.66 4.54 29.22
C ASP A 244 15.87 5.72 28.60
N VAL A 245 14.96 5.46 27.66
CA VAL A 245 14.19 6.48 26.93
C VAL A 245 12.70 6.20 27.05
N ASN A 246 11.93 7.17 27.53
CA ASN A 246 10.47 7.11 27.58
C ASN A 246 9.88 7.64 26.26
N ILE A 247 9.42 6.72 25.40
CA ILE A 247 8.77 7.07 24.14
C ILE A 247 7.26 6.92 24.30
N THR A 248 6.52 7.99 23.97
CA THR A 248 5.07 7.96 23.95
C THR A 248 4.51 8.41 22.60
N THR A 249 3.54 7.67 22.05
CA THR A 249 2.89 7.99 20.78
C THR A 249 1.42 8.33 20.96
N LEU A 250 0.88 9.13 20.05
CA LEU A 250 -0.54 9.47 19.96
C LEU A 250 -1.01 9.31 18.51
N GLU A 251 -1.91 8.36 18.25
CA GLU A 251 -2.22 7.85 16.91
C GLU A 251 -3.72 7.70 16.65
N ASP A 252 -4.15 7.79 15.38
CA ASP A 252 -5.57 7.69 14.97
C ASP A 252 -5.83 6.56 13.95
N PRO A 253 -5.94 5.32 14.42
CA PRO A 253 -5.45 4.76 15.67
C PRO A 253 -4.04 4.15 15.52
N VAL A 254 -3.52 3.51 16.58
CA VAL A 254 -2.30 2.68 16.54
C VAL A 254 -2.45 1.59 15.47
N GLU A 255 -1.49 1.54 14.52
CA GLU A 255 -1.48 0.53 13.43
C GLU A 255 -0.60 -0.68 13.77
N VAL A 256 0.49 -0.46 14.51
CA VAL A 256 1.48 -1.48 14.86
C VAL A 256 1.87 -1.33 16.31
N LEU A 257 1.80 -2.40 17.10
CA LEU A 257 2.29 -2.41 18.46
C LEU A 257 3.81 -2.57 18.49
N ILE A 258 4.50 -1.67 19.20
CA ILE A 258 5.94 -1.72 19.36
C ILE A 258 6.25 -1.95 20.84
N LYS A 259 6.89 -3.06 21.14
CA LYS A 259 7.30 -3.38 22.53
C LYS A 259 8.21 -2.29 23.09
N GLY A 260 7.93 -1.82 24.30
CA GLY A 260 8.71 -0.80 24.98
C GLY A 260 8.30 0.64 24.67
N ILE A 261 7.25 0.86 23.86
CA ILE A 261 6.70 2.19 23.54
C ILE A 261 5.30 2.32 24.15
N ASN A 262 5.00 3.45 24.74
CA ASN A 262 3.67 3.78 25.26
C ASN A 262 2.81 4.35 24.12
N GLN A 263 1.89 3.55 23.57
CA GLN A 263 1.10 3.93 22.39
C GLN A 263 -0.34 4.23 22.78
N VAL A 264 -0.79 5.46 22.49
CA VAL A 264 -2.13 5.95 22.80
C VAL A 264 -2.93 6.09 21.50
N SER A 265 -4.07 5.39 21.40
CA SER A 265 -5.03 5.58 20.32
C SER A 265 -6.04 6.67 20.67
N LEU A 266 -6.38 7.51 19.69
CA LEU A 266 -7.49 8.46 19.83
C LEU A 266 -8.80 7.73 20.15
N ASN A 267 -9.60 8.34 21.02
CA ASN A 267 -10.91 7.83 21.38
C ASN A 267 -11.90 8.99 21.60
N LYS A 268 -12.72 9.25 20.61
CA LYS A 268 -13.72 10.33 20.66
C LYS A 268 -14.73 10.17 21.80
N LYS A 269 -15.09 8.91 22.13
CA LYS A 269 -16.05 8.63 23.23
C LYS A 269 -15.45 8.96 24.59
N ALA A 270 -14.13 8.77 24.75
CA ALA A 270 -13.40 9.12 25.96
C ALA A 270 -12.79 10.54 25.91
N ASN A 271 -13.15 11.36 24.90
CA ASN A 271 -12.60 12.68 24.67
C ASN A 271 -11.05 12.72 24.55
N ILE A 272 -10.45 11.63 24.05
CA ILE A 272 -9.03 11.59 23.72
C ILE A 272 -8.87 12.04 22.26
N THR A 273 -8.56 13.31 22.07
CA THR A 273 -8.20 13.95 20.80
C THR A 273 -6.69 14.13 20.71
N PHE A 274 -6.14 14.58 19.58
CA PHE A 274 -4.72 14.93 19.49
C PHE A 274 -4.33 15.97 20.55
N ALA A 275 -5.11 17.04 20.70
CA ALA A 275 -4.82 18.10 21.64
C ALA A 275 -4.93 17.65 23.11
N THR A 276 -6.06 17.01 23.51
CA THR A 276 -6.24 16.57 24.89
C THR A 276 -5.29 15.43 25.28
N GLY A 277 -5.01 14.51 24.34
CA GLY A 277 -4.05 13.43 24.51
C GLY A 277 -2.63 13.98 24.71
N LEU A 278 -2.18 14.89 23.84
CA LEU A 278 -0.84 15.47 23.91
C LEU A 278 -0.62 16.25 25.22
N ARG A 279 -1.61 17.04 25.66
CA ARG A 279 -1.54 17.69 27.00
C ARG A 279 -1.36 16.68 28.13
N SER A 280 -1.99 15.53 28.04
CA SER A 280 -1.87 14.50 29.07
C SER A 280 -0.53 13.79 29.00
N ILE A 281 -0.04 13.49 27.81
CA ILE A 281 1.23 12.82 27.59
C ILE A 281 2.39 13.68 28.09
N LEU A 282 2.37 15.01 27.90
CA LEU A 282 3.39 15.93 28.40
C LEU A 282 3.54 15.93 29.94
N ARG A 283 2.58 15.36 30.68
CA ARG A 283 2.68 15.15 32.14
C ARG A 283 3.10 13.73 32.53
N GLN A 284 3.48 12.91 31.56
CA GLN A 284 3.91 11.51 31.75
C GLN A 284 5.44 11.34 31.63
N ASP A 285 6.18 12.45 31.79
CA ASP A 285 7.66 12.49 31.71
C ASP A 285 8.20 11.82 30.41
N PRO A 286 7.73 12.22 29.23
CA PRO A 286 8.21 11.64 27.98
C PRO A 286 9.52 12.30 27.53
N ASP A 287 10.48 11.52 27.07
CA ASP A 287 11.67 12.03 26.36
C ASP A 287 11.37 12.27 24.89
N ILE A 288 10.60 11.35 24.30
CA ILE A 288 10.28 11.35 22.87
C ILE A 288 8.78 11.24 22.67
N LEU A 289 8.27 12.12 21.85
CA LEU A 289 6.85 12.17 21.46
C LEU A 289 6.69 11.82 19.97
N MET A 290 5.74 10.97 19.65
CA MET A 290 5.29 10.83 18.28
C MET A 290 3.81 11.20 18.19
N ILE A 291 3.50 12.15 17.35
CA ILE A 291 2.15 12.58 17.02
C ILE A 291 1.84 12.02 15.63
N GLY A 292 0.83 11.15 15.50
CA GLY A 292 0.53 10.46 14.24
C GLY A 292 0.46 11.44 13.06
N GLU A 293 -0.21 12.57 13.23
CA GLU A 293 -0.25 13.66 12.26
C GLU A 293 -0.63 15.00 12.89
N ILE A 294 -0.19 16.09 12.25
CA ILE A 294 -0.59 17.46 12.57
C ILE A 294 -1.61 17.93 11.53
N ARG A 295 -2.86 18.22 11.99
CA ARG A 295 -3.96 18.64 11.13
C ARG A 295 -4.51 20.02 11.46
N ASP A 296 -4.35 20.48 12.70
CA ASP A 296 -4.98 21.68 13.25
C ASP A 296 -4.00 22.55 14.03
N GLU A 297 -4.41 23.79 14.29
CA GLU A 297 -3.63 24.82 14.98
C GLU A 297 -3.20 24.39 16.39
N GLU A 298 -4.12 23.78 17.15
CA GLU A 298 -3.85 23.41 18.54
C GLU A 298 -2.75 22.33 18.61
N THR A 299 -2.86 21.28 17.79
CA THR A 299 -1.86 20.22 17.70
C THR A 299 -0.53 20.74 17.21
N ALA A 300 -0.51 21.63 16.20
CA ALA A 300 0.72 22.25 15.68
C ALA A 300 1.44 23.08 16.72
N SER A 301 0.70 23.97 17.41
CA SER A 301 1.24 24.82 18.48
C SER A 301 1.84 23.99 19.63
N MET A 302 1.16 22.94 20.04
CA MET A 302 1.62 22.07 21.11
C MET A 302 2.85 21.24 20.70
N ALA A 303 2.91 20.72 19.48
CA ALA A 303 4.07 19.98 18.96
C ALA A 303 5.32 20.86 18.93
N VAL A 304 5.17 22.10 18.45
CA VAL A 304 6.25 23.10 18.42
C VAL A 304 6.68 23.47 19.84
N THR A 305 5.73 23.76 20.74
CA THR A 305 6.05 24.10 22.13
C THR A 305 6.77 22.95 22.84
N ALA A 306 6.30 21.71 22.68
CA ALA A 306 6.97 20.54 23.26
C ALA A 306 8.43 20.41 22.78
N SER A 307 8.66 20.62 21.48
CA SER A 307 10.02 20.55 20.93
C SER A 307 10.96 21.64 21.44
N LEU A 308 10.44 22.83 21.70
CA LEU A 308 11.20 23.96 22.28
C LEU A 308 11.45 23.78 23.78
N THR A 309 10.57 23.06 24.49
CA THR A 309 10.69 22.81 25.94
C THR A 309 11.49 21.55 26.28
N GLY A 310 12.21 20.99 25.33
CA GLY A 310 13.20 19.94 25.59
C GLY A 310 12.86 18.56 25.07
N HIS A 311 11.66 18.35 24.52
CA HIS A 311 11.25 17.05 23.99
C HIS A 311 11.67 16.87 22.53
N LYS A 312 11.97 15.64 22.14
CA LYS A 312 12.10 15.27 20.74
C LYS A 312 10.74 14.86 20.19
N VAL A 313 10.27 15.58 19.18
CA VAL A 313 8.94 15.39 18.61
C VAL A 313 9.02 14.90 17.17
N TYR A 314 8.37 13.79 16.88
CA TYR A 314 8.19 13.25 15.54
C TYR A 314 6.70 13.36 15.13
N SER A 315 6.45 13.79 13.90
CA SER A 315 5.08 13.79 13.38
C SER A 315 5.03 13.68 11.87
N THR A 316 3.81 13.45 11.35
CA THR A 316 3.55 13.57 9.91
C THR A 316 2.75 14.82 9.59
N ILE A 317 2.92 15.30 8.37
CA ILE A 317 2.12 16.40 7.84
C ILE A 317 1.81 16.12 6.37
N HIS A 318 0.57 16.45 5.94
CA HIS A 318 0.14 16.23 4.56
C HIS A 318 0.48 17.44 3.69
N THR A 319 1.70 17.48 3.18
CA THR A 319 2.18 18.46 2.19
C THR A 319 2.94 17.75 1.08
N LYS A 320 3.08 18.38 -0.08
CA LYS A 320 3.81 17.79 -1.22
C LYS A 320 5.30 18.02 -1.14
N THR A 321 5.73 19.17 -0.67
CA THR A 321 7.14 19.56 -0.67
C THR A 321 7.60 19.98 0.73
N PRO A 322 8.91 19.93 1.05
CA PRO A 322 9.43 20.45 2.32
C PRO A 322 9.12 21.93 2.52
N LYS A 323 9.10 22.71 1.46
CA LYS A 323 8.72 24.12 1.49
C LYS A 323 7.31 24.33 2.03
N GLU A 324 6.35 23.52 1.57
CA GLU A 324 4.96 23.61 1.99
C GLU A 324 4.78 23.24 3.47
N VAL A 325 5.71 22.51 4.10
CA VAL A 325 5.66 22.21 5.53
C VAL A 325 5.68 23.50 6.35
N PHE A 326 6.53 24.45 6.00
CA PHE A 326 6.63 25.75 6.67
C PHE A 326 5.34 26.54 6.53
N PHE A 327 4.85 26.72 5.30
CA PHE A 327 3.60 27.44 5.05
C PHE A 327 2.41 26.79 5.78
N ARG A 328 2.38 25.45 5.78
CA ARG A 328 1.28 24.73 6.43
C ARG A 328 1.28 24.94 7.95
N LEU A 329 2.45 25.01 8.58
CA LEU A 329 2.56 25.33 10.00
C LEU A 329 2.18 26.79 10.26
N GLU A 330 2.58 27.73 9.39
CA GLU A 330 2.19 29.15 9.47
C GLU A 330 0.67 29.31 9.30
N ASP A 331 0.06 28.64 8.32
CA ASP A 331 -1.40 28.62 8.11
C ASP A 331 -2.17 28.04 9.32
N MET A 332 -1.53 27.14 10.08
CA MET A 332 -2.02 26.64 11.37
C MET A 332 -1.68 27.58 12.54
N GLY A 333 -1.35 28.85 12.30
CA GLY A 333 -1.15 29.87 13.32
C GLY A 333 0.20 29.84 14.05
N VAL A 334 1.12 28.94 13.67
CA VAL A 334 2.45 28.87 14.30
C VAL A 334 3.34 29.98 13.75
N LYS A 335 3.89 30.82 14.63
CA LYS A 335 4.75 31.92 14.21
C LYS A 335 6.05 31.43 13.59
N SER A 336 6.50 32.06 12.50
CA SER A 336 7.68 31.64 11.72
C SER A 336 8.95 31.48 12.57
N TYR A 337 9.19 32.33 13.57
CA TYR A 337 10.36 32.22 14.42
C TYR A 337 10.33 30.96 15.31
N LEU A 338 9.14 30.52 15.79
CA LEU A 338 8.99 29.29 16.55
C LEU A 338 9.21 28.05 15.67
N ILE A 339 8.77 28.10 14.41
CA ILE A 339 9.02 27.03 13.44
C ILE A 339 10.53 26.89 13.21
N LYS A 340 11.23 28.02 13.03
CA LYS A 340 12.68 28.05 12.83
C LYS A 340 13.46 27.42 13.98
N ASP A 341 13.07 27.74 15.20
CA ASP A 341 13.80 27.29 16.40
C ASP A 341 13.47 25.84 16.74
N SER A 342 12.27 25.38 16.41
CA SER A 342 11.78 24.02 16.72
C SER A 342 12.16 22.97 15.67
N LEU A 343 12.07 23.32 14.38
CA LEU A 343 12.19 22.38 13.28
C LEU A 343 13.67 22.05 12.98
N ILE A 344 14.05 20.79 13.19
CA ILE A 344 15.41 20.29 12.97
C ILE A 344 15.52 19.39 11.75
N GLY A 345 14.42 18.92 11.20
CA GLY A 345 14.44 18.09 10.00
C GLY A 345 13.12 17.84 9.34
N ILE A 346 13.18 17.64 8.02
CA ILE A 346 12.05 17.28 7.19
C ILE A 346 12.45 16.08 6.34
N ILE A 347 11.60 15.05 6.30
CA ILE A 347 11.74 13.88 5.43
C ILE A 347 10.56 13.89 4.45
N SER A 348 10.84 14.23 3.19
CA SER A 348 9.84 14.14 2.13
C SER A 348 9.89 12.77 1.48
N GLN A 349 8.74 12.10 1.34
CA GLN A 349 8.70 10.71 0.93
C GLN A 349 7.59 10.41 -0.07
N ARG A 350 7.94 9.59 -1.07
CA ARG A 350 7.04 8.97 -2.04
C ARG A 350 7.32 7.48 -2.13
N LEU A 351 6.35 6.73 -2.62
CA LEU A 351 6.54 5.34 -2.99
C LEU A 351 6.41 5.16 -4.50
N ILE A 352 7.37 4.47 -5.09
CA ILE A 352 7.33 4.05 -6.49
C ILE A 352 7.25 2.53 -6.56
N LYS A 353 6.47 2.00 -7.51
CA LYS A 353 6.35 0.55 -7.74
C LYS A 353 7.64 0.01 -8.34
N THR A 354 8.01 -1.21 -7.95
CA THR A 354 9.19 -1.88 -8.50
C THR A 354 8.81 -2.98 -9.48
N LEU A 355 9.63 -3.13 -10.51
CA LEU A 355 9.48 -4.18 -11.50
C LEU A 355 9.52 -5.57 -10.85
N CYS A 356 8.69 -6.46 -11.33
CA CYS A 356 8.68 -7.86 -10.91
C CYS A 356 9.98 -8.56 -11.35
N ASN A 357 10.75 -9.05 -10.40
CA ASN A 357 12.03 -9.73 -10.68
C ASN A 357 11.88 -11.03 -11.49
N LYS A 358 10.68 -11.64 -11.51
CA LYS A 358 10.42 -12.88 -12.25
C LYS A 358 10.14 -12.65 -13.72
N CYS A 359 9.65 -11.49 -14.11
CA CYS A 359 9.19 -11.26 -15.48
C CYS A 359 9.67 -9.96 -16.12
N LYS A 360 10.47 -9.14 -15.42
CA LYS A 360 11.06 -7.96 -16.06
C LYS A 360 11.92 -8.40 -17.24
N GLY A 361 11.76 -7.76 -18.39
CA GLY A 361 12.54 -8.03 -19.58
C GLY A 361 13.49 -6.88 -19.88
N ILE A 362 14.65 -7.18 -20.46
CA ILE A 362 15.55 -6.17 -21.02
C ILE A 362 14.79 -5.43 -22.13
N TYR A 363 14.86 -4.11 -22.12
CA TYR A 363 14.22 -3.28 -23.14
C TYR A 363 15.25 -2.73 -24.12
N LYS A 364 16.08 -1.79 -23.70
CA LYS A 364 17.17 -1.21 -24.47
C LYS A 364 18.16 -0.47 -23.59
N GLU A 365 19.31 -0.12 -24.15
CA GLU A 365 20.24 0.79 -23.51
C GLU A 365 19.75 2.23 -23.60
N VAL A 366 19.85 2.96 -22.51
CA VAL A 366 19.52 4.38 -22.41
C VAL A 366 20.66 5.15 -21.77
N LYS A 367 20.83 6.41 -22.14
CA LYS A 367 21.91 7.25 -21.62
C LYS A 367 21.40 8.08 -20.43
N ILE A 368 22.07 7.98 -19.30
CA ILE A 368 21.84 8.79 -18.09
C ILE A 368 23.18 9.39 -17.66
N ASN A 369 23.28 10.73 -17.58
CA ASN A 369 24.50 11.42 -17.15
C ASN A 369 25.79 10.84 -17.78
N ASP A 370 25.82 10.75 -19.11
CA ASP A 370 26.94 10.21 -19.90
C ASP A 370 27.28 8.73 -19.71
N LYS A 371 26.48 7.99 -18.91
CA LYS A 371 26.58 6.53 -18.78
C LYS A 371 25.45 5.83 -19.53
N PHE A 372 25.78 4.77 -20.23
CA PHE A 372 24.78 3.86 -20.78
C PHE A 372 24.38 2.84 -19.73
N ILE A 373 23.07 2.65 -19.53
CA ILE A 373 22.50 1.67 -18.64
C ILE A 373 21.48 0.81 -19.39
N THR A 374 21.35 -0.45 -18.97
CA THR A 374 20.31 -1.33 -19.46
C THR A 374 18.97 -0.97 -18.83
N SER A 375 18.00 -0.56 -19.62
CA SER A 375 16.64 -0.34 -19.17
C SER A 375 15.79 -1.61 -19.28
N TYR A 376 14.72 -1.67 -18.49
CA TYR A 376 13.84 -2.82 -18.39
C TYR A 376 12.38 -2.43 -18.66
N LYS A 377 11.58 -3.42 -19.08
CA LYS A 377 10.13 -3.28 -19.28
C LYS A 377 9.34 -4.26 -18.40
N ALA A 378 8.11 -3.88 -18.07
CA ALA A 378 7.17 -4.68 -17.31
C ALA A 378 6.43 -5.66 -18.24
N ASN A 379 6.70 -6.97 -18.15
CA ASN A 379 6.04 -7.97 -19.00
C ASN A 379 4.76 -8.53 -18.38
N GLY A 380 4.73 -8.72 -17.06
CA GLY A 380 3.64 -9.36 -16.33
C GLY A 380 3.72 -10.90 -16.36
N CYS A 381 3.49 -11.53 -15.20
CA CYS A 381 3.39 -12.98 -15.01
C CYS A 381 2.42 -13.29 -13.86
N ILE A 382 2.12 -14.56 -13.62
CA ILE A 382 1.24 -15.00 -12.51
C ILE A 382 1.76 -14.47 -11.17
N TYR A 383 3.10 -14.52 -10.93
CA TYR A 383 3.70 -14.06 -9.69
C TYR A 383 3.43 -12.60 -9.33
N CYS A 384 3.26 -11.71 -10.32
CA CYS A 384 2.90 -10.31 -10.11
C CYS A 384 1.44 -10.02 -10.50
N ASN A 385 0.58 -11.02 -10.58
CA ASN A 385 -0.81 -10.90 -11.04
C ASN A 385 -0.91 -10.13 -12.37
N TYR A 386 0.02 -10.43 -13.29
CA TYR A 386 0.14 -9.86 -14.64
C TYR A 386 0.36 -8.34 -14.71
N THR A 387 0.60 -7.69 -13.58
CA THR A 387 0.86 -6.23 -13.54
C THR A 387 2.24 -5.84 -14.07
N GLY A 388 3.21 -6.76 -14.02
CA GLY A 388 4.62 -6.48 -14.28
C GLY A 388 5.38 -5.85 -13.11
N TYR A 389 4.67 -5.53 -12.01
CA TYR A 389 5.22 -4.88 -10.82
C TYR A 389 4.99 -5.72 -9.58
N ARG A 390 5.95 -5.72 -8.64
CA ARG A 390 5.81 -6.32 -7.31
C ARG A 390 6.74 -5.64 -6.33
N GLY A 391 6.16 -5.14 -5.24
CA GLY A 391 6.85 -4.35 -4.24
C GLY A 391 6.90 -2.86 -4.57
N ARG A 392 7.35 -2.10 -3.58
CA ARG A 392 7.50 -0.65 -3.66
C ARG A 392 8.82 -0.24 -3.01
N LYS A 393 9.42 0.83 -3.48
CA LYS A 393 10.57 1.47 -2.86
C LYS A 393 10.28 2.93 -2.59
N SER A 394 10.89 3.46 -1.52
CA SER A 394 10.79 4.88 -1.21
C SER A 394 11.71 5.70 -2.12
N VAL A 395 11.21 6.85 -2.55
CA VAL A 395 11.98 7.96 -3.09
C VAL A 395 11.88 9.08 -2.07
N SER A 396 12.99 9.42 -1.45
CA SER A 396 13.01 10.30 -0.29
C SER A 396 14.00 11.44 -0.47
N ALA A 397 13.70 12.58 0.17
CA ALA A 397 14.66 13.64 0.45
C ALA A 397 14.71 13.86 1.96
N VAL A 398 15.91 13.98 2.50
CA VAL A 398 16.16 14.19 3.93
C VAL A 398 16.83 15.54 4.13
N VAL A 399 16.07 16.51 4.60
CA VAL A 399 16.54 17.88 4.85
C VAL A 399 16.84 18.04 6.33
N TYR A 400 18.12 18.09 6.69
CA TYR A 400 18.58 18.47 8.02
C TYR A 400 18.67 19.99 8.09
N ILE A 401 17.99 20.62 9.05
CA ILE A 401 17.91 22.06 9.23
C ILE A 401 18.98 22.49 10.24
N ASP A 402 20.15 22.85 9.73
CA ASP A 402 21.23 23.39 10.53
C ASP A 402 21.14 24.92 10.69
N GLU A 403 22.08 25.50 11.49
CA GLU A 403 22.11 26.95 11.73
C GLU A 403 22.34 27.77 10.46
N LYS A 404 23.04 27.21 9.43
CA LYS A 404 23.23 27.88 8.14
C LYS A 404 21.90 27.98 7.41
N ILE A 405 21.13 26.89 7.40
CA ILE A 405 19.81 26.86 6.83
C ILE A 405 18.87 27.79 7.61
N LYS A 406 18.92 27.87 8.91
CA LYS A 406 18.12 28.78 9.73
C LYS A 406 18.39 30.27 9.45
N ILE A 407 19.64 30.67 9.20
CA ILE A 407 20.04 32.04 8.90
C ILE A 407 19.51 32.50 7.51
N LEU A 408 19.47 31.58 6.54
CA LEU A 408 19.06 31.85 5.18
C LEU A 408 17.53 31.95 4.98
N ILE A 409 16.73 31.99 6.05
CA ILE A 409 15.27 31.81 6.01
C ILE A 409 14.51 32.81 5.13
N SER A 410 15.02 33.98 4.80
CA SER A 410 14.42 34.84 3.76
C SER A 410 14.60 34.28 2.33
N ASN A 411 15.63 33.47 2.06
CA ASN A 411 15.91 32.76 0.80
C ASN A 411 15.80 31.22 0.90
N ILE A 412 15.55 30.70 2.07
CA ILE A 412 15.59 29.27 2.43
C ILE A 412 14.64 28.40 1.61
N PHE A 413 13.51 28.97 1.20
CA PHE A 413 12.49 28.23 0.49
C PHE A 413 12.95 27.74 -0.89
N GLN A 414 13.83 28.49 -1.55
CA GLN A 414 14.39 28.10 -2.82
C GLN A 414 15.44 26.99 -2.66
N GLU A 415 16.38 27.17 -1.71
CA GLU A 415 17.44 26.19 -1.44
C GLU A 415 16.88 24.84 -0.94
N ILE A 416 15.93 24.86 0.00
CA ILE A 416 15.30 23.61 0.50
C ILE A 416 14.59 22.87 -0.63
N LYS A 417 13.91 23.59 -1.54
CA LYS A 417 13.27 22.98 -2.69
C LYS A 417 14.29 22.33 -3.62
N GLU A 418 15.37 23.03 -3.94
CA GLU A 418 16.41 22.54 -4.85
C GLU A 418 17.13 21.32 -4.28
N LEU A 419 17.59 21.37 -3.03
CA LEU A 419 18.21 20.23 -2.34
C LEU A 419 17.29 19.01 -2.27
N SER A 420 16.02 19.22 -1.93
CA SER A 420 15.03 18.13 -1.90
C SER A 420 14.81 17.51 -3.25
N ASN A 421 14.70 18.31 -4.30
CA ASN A 421 14.52 17.83 -5.67
C ASN A 421 15.72 17.02 -6.14
N GLU A 422 16.93 17.50 -5.89
CA GLU A 422 18.17 16.80 -6.24
C GLU A 422 18.26 15.42 -5.56
N GLU A 423 17.96 15.35 -4.26
CA GLU A 423 17.98 14.08 -3.54
C GLU A 423 16.95 13.08 -4.08
N MET A 424 15.73 13.52 -4.39
CA MET A 424 14.73 12.66 -5.01
C MET A 424 15.17 12.15 -6.39
N ILE A 425 15.77 13.01 -7.21
CA ILE A 425 16.29 12.65 -8.53
C ILE A 425 17.43 11.63 -8.40
N LEU A 426 18.34 11.80 -7.43
CA LEU A 426 19.40 10.82 -7.16
C LEU A 426 18.84 9.46 -6.76
N ASN A 427 17.82 9.43 -5.91
CA ASN A 427 17.14 8.18 -5.54
C ASN A 427 16.48 7.51 -6.76
N LEU A 428 15.81 8.27 -7.61
CA LEU A 428 15.20 7.75 -8.83
C LEU A 428 16.24 7.17 -9.79
N ARG A 429 17.38 7.87 -9.96
CA ARG A 429 18.48 7.39 -10.79
C ARG A 429 19.03 6.07 -10.25
N TYR A 430 19.26 5.97 -8.98
CA TYR A 430 19.65 4.71 -8.36
C TYR A 430 18.66 3.58 -8.67
N LEU A 431 17.35 3.85 -8.62
CA LEU A 431 16.34 2.83 -8.87
C LEU A 431 16.33 2.35 -10.34
N ILE A 432 16.49 3.26 -11.30
CA ILE A 432 16.52 2.87 -12.71
C ILE A 432 17.82 2.18 -13.10
N GLU A 433 18.97 2.66 -12.61
CA GLU A 433 20.29 2.06 -12.83
C GLU A 433 20.35 0.61 -12.32
N ASN A 434 19.64 0.30 -11.23
CA ASN A 434 19.55 -1.05 -10.69
C ASN A 434 18.37 -1.88 -11.25
N GLY A 435 17.67 -1.38 -12.27
CA GLY A 435 16.58 -2.09 -12.93
C GLY A 435 15.38 -2.36 -12.03
N PHE A 436 15.09 -1.47 -11.09
CA PHE A 436 13.90 -1.55 -10.24
C PHE A 436 12.68 -0.91 -10.87
N ILE A 437 12.85 0.09 -11.75
CA ILE A 437 11.77 0.82 -12.39
C ILE A 437 12.00 0.93 -13.90
N THR A 438 10.95 1.25 -14.65
CA THR A 438 11.05 1.52 -16.09
C THR A 438 11.44 2.98 -16.34
N VAL A 439 11.85 3.29 -17.59
CA VAL A 439 12.06 4.68 -18.03
C VAL A 439 10.76 5.48 -17.96
N ASP A 440 9.64 4.85 -18.29
CA ASP A 440 8.32 5.50 -18.22
C ASP A 440 7.94 5.85 -16.79
N ASP A 441 8.20 4.95 -15.81
CA ASP A 441 7.96 5.23 -14.39
C ASP A 441 8.85 6.37 -13.89
N TYR A 442 10.13 6.37 -14.28
CA TYR A 442 11.07 7.45 -13.96
C TYR A 442 10.58 8.80 -14.49
N ASN A 443 10.28 8.88 -15.79
CA ASN A 443 9.84 10.11 -16.43
C ASN A 443 8.49 10.60 -15.88
N ARG A 444 7.56 9.69 -15.61
CA ARG A 444 6.26 10.01 -15.01
C ARG A 444 6.43 10.61 -13.63
N PHE A 445 7.29 10.03 -12.80
CA PHE A 445 7.56 10.53 -11.45
C PHE A 445 8.11 11.97 -11.48
N LEU A 446 9.03 12.28 -12.41
CA LEU A 446 9.53 13.65 -12.59
C LEU A 446 8.41 14.65 -12.86
N ILE A 447 7.45 14.27 -13.70
CA ILE A 447 6.30 15.12 -14.06
C ILE A 447 5.37 15.29 -12.86
N GLU A 448 4.98 14.19 -12.19
CA GLU A 448 4.03 14.19 -11.07
C GLU A 448 4.54 14.99 -9.88
N GLU A 449 5.85 14.96 -9.61
CA GLU A 449 6.49 15.68 -8.51
C GLU A 449 7.07 17.05 -8.90
N GLY A 450 6.98 17.44 -10.18
CA GLY A 450 7.48 18.73 -10.66
C GLY A 450 9.02 18.87 -10.57
N LEU A 451 9.75 17.78 -10.82
CA LEU A 451 11.21 17.67 -10.65
C LEU A 451 12.00 18.07 -11.89
N ASN A 452 11.69 19.21 -12.50
CA ASN A 452 12.36 19.73 -13.71
C ASN A 452 12.55 18.65 -14.79
N TYR A 453 11.42 18.19 -15.33
CA TYR A 453 11.35 17.11 -16.33
C TYR A 453 12.28 17.34 -17.52
N GLU A 454 12.30 18.55 -18.10
CA GLU A 454 13.09 18.84 -19.31
C GLU A 454 14.60 18.63 -19.08
N LYS A 455 15.11 18.95 -17.88
CA LYS A 455 16.52 18.78 -17.53
C LYS A 455 16.89 17.33 -17.19
N ASN A 456 15.95 16.58 -16.62
CA ASN A 456 16.23 15.28 -15.98
C ASN A 456 15.63 14.09 -16.72
N ARG A 457 14.79 14.28 -17.75
CA ARG A 457 14.14 13.19 -18.48
C ARG A 457 15.15 12.27 -19.18
N ILE A 458 14.78 11.01 -19.27
CA ILE A 458 15.48 10.02 -20.06
C ILE A 458 14.74 9.90 -21.39
N ILE A 459 15.46 10.15 -22.48
CA ILE A 459 14.93 9.99 -23.85
C ILE A 459 15.18 8.54 -24.26
N ILE A 460 14.11 7.90 -24.73
CA ILE A 460 14.15 6.52 -25.20
C ILE A 460 14.52 6.48 -26.68
#